data_ae54c030248c4e206fa07cd734b227e2
#
_entry.id   ae54c030248c4e206fa07cd734b227e2
#
_cell.length_a   1.000
_cell.length_b   1.000
_cell.length_c   1.000
_cell.angle_alpha   90.00
_cell.angle_beta   90.00
_cell.angle_gamma   90.00
#
_symmetry.space_group_name_H-M   'P 1'
#
loop_
_entity.id
_entity.type
_entity.pdbx_description
1 polymer ?
#
loop_
_entity_poly.entity_id
_entity_poly.type
_entity_poly.pdbx_seq_one_letter_code
_entity_poly.pdbx_strand_id
1 'polypeptide(L)'
;MYLKTILRIILVSAGVALCGCGDFESTESEMISSSVNVVFAVGNTPRTRTEYDVETKRFVWNDGDKIAVWAKSPDGSYALDNQAFRLMAVASDKSEAYFTATLQSPMAEGTYSYYMTYPLPESMGGMTATFTVPSVQDGTASDGVDIIVAEPISGPALEPVKEAAPIVSDDVLNVRMRHLLHFLRFYIPEGNNLLGEPVKRIEFTMPRAVAGNVSVDVTDASTASLGDGVNGMTLELTKPIDASADGMESAVAGIFPSQTAYSAGDLMTVSIYSENKWASLSPMSLEGRTFAAGHLTPVPLRPAEVKRLYKLRFTLASNNLGEDPYNIRIALPAGVNWPGSASNVLGLDGTHNGLIKTGDTFIVETKDEAEFRALSSQPLTVSYESESALVTESLALGDLTSVSSAACSLNCPYLFFEDFSGVGDISSYDKYGTSNPGSRKPETFLNGWSAARVGAMAGKSIRIACRRETSANYPARADSPFLSCLKKNHTVSLEVAFDYSMDRQNGGIGPVDVSQTMHIGYITTEESLKSGDDTGVYPASYTSDETGGSYLNVNKQYSVTLDNVSAPLRLSWRTTPENKAGLNNNTCWLYIDNIKVKIAKLLMI
;
A
#
# COMPACT_ATOMS: atom_id res chain seq x y z
N MET A 1 -11.75 46.04 -23.35
CA MET A 1 -13.07 46.08 -22.69
C MET A 1 -13.49 44.64 -22.36
N TYR A 2 -12.63 43.88 -21.69
CA TYR A 2 -12.91 42.53 -21.16
C TYR A 2 -11.99 42.26 -19.96
N LEU A 3 -12.14 43.05 -18.91
CA LEU A 3 -11.35 42.87 -17.68
C LEU A 3 -12.19 43.06 -16.40
N LYS A 4 -13.47 42.64 -16.41
CA LYS A 4 -14.35 42.85 -15.26
C LYS A 4 -15.14 41.62 -14.81
N THR A 5 -14.78 40.39 -15.22
CA THR A 5 -15.65 39.24 -14.96
C THR A 5 -15.05 38.11 -14.14
N ILE A 6 -13.81 38.19 -13.64
CA ILE A 6 -13.18 37.09 -12.88
C ILE A 6 -13.04 37.38 -11.37
N LEU A 7 -13.51 38.51 -10.86
CA LEU A 7 -13.39 38.84 -9.42
C LEU A 7 -14.70 38.72 -8.64
N ARG A 8 -15.51 37.68 -8.86
CA ARG A 8 -16.79 37.52 -8.14
C ARG A 8 -17.11 36.13 -7.58
N ILE A 9 -16.14 35.26 -7.37
CA ILE A 9 -16.40 33.94 -6.76
C ILE A 9 -15.36 33.64 -5.67
N ILE A 10 -15.23 34.46 -4.65
CA ILE A 10 -14.74 34.05 -3.33
C ILE A 10 -15.34 35.00 -2.30
N LEU A 11 -16.59 34.82 -1.98
CA LEU A 11 -17.21 35.46 -0.82
C LEU A 11 -18.53 34.77 -0.50
N VAL A 12 -18.48 33.56 0.09
CA VAL A 12 -19.56 33.04 0.95
C VAL A 12 -18.97 31.92 1.81
N SER A 13 -18.60 32.23 3.04
CA SER A 13 -18.81 31.36 4.20
C SER A 13 -18.15 31.95 5.44
N ALA A 14 -18.76 32.97 6.01
CA ALA A 14 -18.59 33.24 7.45
C ALA A 14 -19.75 34.14 7.87
N GLY A 15 -20.75 33.56 8.46
CA GLY A 15 -21.86 34.27 9.05
C GLY A 15 -22.90 33.28 9.53
N VAL A 16 -22.90 32.93 10.78
CA VAL A 16 -24.09 32.84 11.67
C VAL A 16 -23.57 32.35 13.03
N ALA A 17 -23.64 33.23 14.02
CA ALA A 17 -24.26 32.92 15.32
C ALA A 17 -24.07 34.11 16.25
N LEU A 18 -25.10 34.84 16.44
CA LEU A 18 -25.29 35.71 17.63
C LEU A 18 -26.71 35.54 18.10
N CYS A 19 -26.87 34.98 19.30
CA CYS A 19 -27.88 35.37 20.27
C CYS A 19 -27.71 34.57 21.55
N GLY A 20 -27.46 35.28 22.67
CA GLY A 20 -27.48 34.72 24.01
C GLY A 20 -26.87 35.68 25.02
N CYS A 21 -27.66 36.57 25.60
CA CYS A 21 -27.28 37.42 26.73
C CYS A 21 -26.94 36.61 27.96
N GLY A 22 -25.93 37.07 28.73
CA GLY A 22 -25.64 36.62 30.06
C GLY A 22 -24.40 37.31 30.61
N ASP A 23 -24.58 38.32 31.44
CA ASP A 23 -23.53 39.05 32.15
C ASP A 23 -22.64 38.13 32.96
N PHE A 24 -21.34 38.20 32.75
CA PHE A 24 -20.31 37.94 33.76
C PHE A 24 -19.07 38.75 33.43
N GLU A 25 -18.77 39.76 34.27
CA GLU A 25 -17.47 40.43 34.25
C GLU A 25 -16.36 39.45 34.66
N SER A 26 -15.50 39.12 33.73
CA SER A 26 -14.14 38.66 34.01
C SER A 26 -13.19 39.41 33.08
N THR A 27 -12.44 40.30 33.70
CA THR A 27 -11.30 40.98 33.09
C THR A 27 -10.19 39.94 32.80
N GLU A 28 -10.32 39.21 31.71
CA GLU A 28 -9.19 38.57 31.02
C GLU A 28 -8.92 39.39 29.77
N SER A 29 -7.75 40.01 29.74
CA SER A 29 -7.18 40.64 28.57
C SER A 29 -7.03 39.58 27.49
N GLU A 30 -8.03 39.43 26.63
CA GLU A 30 -7.85 38.69 25.37
C GLU A 30 -6.78 39.45 24.55
N MET A 31 -5.58 38.89 24.49
CA MET A 31 -4.63 39.26 23.44
C MET A 31 -5.26 38.81 22.11
N ILE A 32 -5.91 39.72 21.42
CA ILE A 32 -6.33 39.55 20.04
C ILE A 32 -5.05 39.40 19.24
N SER A 33 -4.68 38.19 18.92
CA SER A 33 -3.61 37.87 17.97
C SER A 33 -4.04 38.44 16.61
N SER A 34 -3.54 39.62 16.25
CA SER A 34 -3.78 40.25 14.96
C SER A 34 -2.91 39.57 13.90
N SER A 35 -3.29 38.39 13.45
CA SER A 35 -2.62 37.76 12.31
C SER A 35 -2.82 38.62 11.05
N VAL A 36 -1.76 38.80 10.27
CA VAL A 36 -1.78 39.60 9.04
C VAL A 36 -1.37 38.76 7.85
N ASN A 37 -2.04 38.95 6.72
CA ASN A 37 -1.63 38.36 5.46
C ASN A 37 -0.62 39.27 4.78
N VAL A 38 0.48 38.71 4.31
CA VAL A 38 1.50 39.41 3.52
C VAL A 38 1.67 38.72 2.16
N VAL A 39 2.07 39.48 1.15
CA VAL A 39 2.34 38.95 -0.20
C VAL A 39 3.79 39.17 -0.55
N PHE A 40 4.35 38.19 -1.20
CA PHE A 40 5.70 38.18 -1.73
C PHE A 40 5.65 37.86 -3.23
N ALA A 41 6.15 38.73 -4.08
CA ALA A 41 6.16 38.46 -5.50
C ALA A 41 7.55 38.03 -5.97
N VAL A 42 7.54 37.01 -6.79
CA VAL A 42 8.72 36.48 -7.47
C VAL A 42 8.67 36.94 -8.93
N GLY A 43 9.54 37.86 -9.29
CA GLY A 43 9.69 38.34 -10.66
C GLY A 43 10.30 37.26 -11.55
N ASN A 44 9.85 37.22 -12.78
CA ASN A 44 10.20 36.22 -13.76
C ASN A 44 11.44 36.61 -14.56
N THR A 45 12.58 36.02 -14.25
CA THR A 45 13.57 35.83 -15.30
C THR A 45 13.22 34.56 -16.08
N PRO A 46 13.46 34.45 -17.40
CA PRO A 46 12.95 33.36 -18.27
C PRO A 46 13.38 31.94 -17.91
N ARG A 47 13.96 31.71 -16.74
CA ARG A 47 14.59 30.46 -16.34
C ARG A 47 14.10 29.87 -14.98
N THR A 48 13.05 30.41 -14.36
CA THR A 48 12.65 30.01 -12.99
C THR A 48 11.21 29.57 -12.94
N ARG A 49 10.95 28.27 -13.05
CA ARG A 49 9.60 27.66 -12.96
C ARG A 49 9.69 26.20 -12.54
N THR A 50 8.64 25.65 -11.95
CA THR A 50 8.65 24.36 -11.26
C THR A 50 8.26 23.17 -12.14
N GLU A 51 7.48 23.38 -13.20
CA GLU A 51 7.16 22.36 -14.19
C GLU A 51 7.64 22.75 -15.57
N TYR A 52 8.24 21.81 -16.30
CA TYR A 52 8.67 22.03 -17.67
C TYR A 52 7.49 21.91 -18.63
N ASP A 53 7.01 23.05 -19.10
CA ASP A 53 6.03 23.14 -20.17
C ASP A 53 6.70 22.86 -21.53
N VAL A 54 6.38 21.71 -22.12
CA VAL A 54 6.97 21.23 -23.38
C VAL A 54 6.63 22.14 -24.56
N GLU A 55 5.44 22.77 -24.56
CA GLU A 55 4.98 23.64 -25.66
C GLU A 55 5.73 24.96 -25.63
N THR A 56 5.84 25.57 -24.47
CA THR A 56 6.55 26.86 -24.32
C THR A 56 8.05 26.68 -24.11
N LYS A 57 8.51 25.45 -23.85
CA LYS A 57 9.89 25.08 -23.48
C LYS A 57 10.38 25.87 -22.25
N ARG A 58 9.50 26.03 -21.27
CA ARG A 58 9.73 26.81 -20.05
C ARG A 58 9.21 26.06 -18.83
N PHE A 59 9.77 26.32 -17.66
CA PHE A 59 9.22 25.90 -16.38
C PHE A 59 8.10 26.88 -15.95
N VAL A 60 7.04 26.38 -15.31
CA VAL A 60 5.87 27.14 -14.85
C VAL A 60 5.54 26.81 -13.39
N TRP A 61 4.97 27.77 -12.66
CA TRP A 61 4.45 27.56 -11.32
C TRP A 61 3.09 26.84 -11.36
N ASN A 62 2.88 25.90 -10.42
CA ASN A 62 1.65 25.14 -10.30
C ASN A 62 0.85 25.51 -9.05
N ASP A 63 -0.47 25.29 -9.11
CA ASP A 63 -1.34 25.42 -7.94
C ASP A 63 -0.83 24.51 -6.82
N GLY A 64 -0.67 25.08 -5.61
CA GLY A 64 -0.14 24.35 -4.46
C GLY A 64 1.34 24.57 -4.18
N ASP A 65 2.10 25.15 -5.10
CA ASP A 65 3.51 25.47 -4.88
C ASP A 65 3.71 26.33 -3.64
N LYS A 66 4.78 26.03 -2.89
CA LYS A 66 5.16 26.73 -1.67
C LYS A 66 6.64 27.08 -1.71
N ILE A 67 6.96 28.29 -1.26
CA ILE A 67 8.34 28.74 -1.06
C ILE A 67 8.61 28.93 0.43
N ALA A 68 9.84 28.70 0.85
CA ALA A 68 10.33 29.10 2.17
C ALA A 68 10.99 30.47 2.08
N VAL A 69 10.67 31.37 3.00
CA VAL A 69 11.17 32.75 3.04
C VAL A 69 11.82 33.05 4.38
N TRP A 70 12.98 33.66 4.35
CA TRP A 70 13.66 34.26 5.51
C TRP A 70 13.76 35.76 5.31
N ALA A 71 13.55 36.50 6.40
CA ALA A 71 13.80 37.93 6.44
C ALA A 71 14.68 38.22 7.64
N LYS A 72 15.89 38.72 7.38
CA LYS A 72 16.90 39.02 8.40
C LYS A 72 17.12 40.52 8.50
N SER A 73 17.00 41.07 9.70
CA SER A 73 17.26 42.47 9.97
C SER A 73 18.77 42.76 10.02
N PRO A 74 19.20 44.02 9.94
CA PRO A 74 20.63 44.40 9.97
C PRO A 74 21.36 43.99 11.24
N ASP A 75 20.66 43.86 12.37
CA ASP A 75 21.23 43.37 13.62
C ASP A 75 21.41 41.85 13.68
N GLY A 76 20.96 41.16 12.62
CA GLY A 76 21.07 39.71 12.46
C GLY A 76 19.90 38.91 13.02
N SER A 77 18.89 39.57 13.61
CA SER A 77 17.65 38.88 14.04
C SER A 77 16.74 38.50 12.85
N TYR A 78 15.93 37.46 13.01
CA TYR A 78 14.99 37.02 11.99
C TYR A 78 13.60 37.58 12.28
N ALA A 79 13.03 38.32 11.30
CA ALA A 79 11.61 38.66 11.28
C ALA A 79 10.77 37.53 10.64
N LEU A 80 11.35 36.81 9.69
CA LEU A 80 10.83 35.56 9.12
C LEU A 80 11.94 34.53 9.20
N ASP A 81 11.61 33.34 9.71
CA ASP A 81 12.54 32.22 9.81
C ASP A 81 11.90 30.97 9.22
N ASN A 82 12.31 30.59 8.01
CA ASN A 82 11.76 29.48 7.25
C ASN A 82 10.21 29.54 7.13
N GLN A 83 9.67 30.73 6.92
CA GLN A 83 8.23 30.94 6.80
C GLN A 83 7.74 30.41 5.47
N ALA A 84 6.77 29.46 5.48
CA ALA A 84 6.16 28.97 4.27
C ALA A 84 5.17 29.98 3.67
N PHE A 85 5.36 30.30 2.40
CA PHE A 85 4.45 31.08 1.57
C PHE A 85 3.85 30.19 0.50
N ARG A 86 2.53 30.21 0.33
CA ARG A 86 1.82 29.45 -0.72
C ARG A 86 1.58 30.31 -1.96
N LEU A 87 1.60 29.71 -3.12
CA LEU A 87 1.21 30.36 -4.36
C LEU A 87 -0.22 30.88 -4.26
N MET A 88 -0.42 32.15 -4.59
CA MET A 88 -1.71 32.83 -4.58
C MET A 88 -2.20 33.11 -6.00
N ALA A 89 -1.32 33.56 -6.87
CA ALA A 89 -1.63 33.89 -8.25
C ALA A 89 -0.37 33.89 -9.12
N VAL A 90 -0.58 33.69 -10.42
CA VAL A 90 0.45 33.88 -11.46
C VAL A 90 -0.07 34.94 -12.42
N ALA A 91 0.79 35.88 -12.81
CA ALA A 91 0.44 36.88 -13.80
C ALA A 91 0.00 36.24 -15.13
N SER A 92 -0.90 36.89 -15.87
CA SER A 92 -1.48 36.34 -17.11
C SER A 92 -0.44 36.08 -18.20
N ASP A 93 0.66 36.87 -18.22
CA ASP A 93 1.80 36.67 -19.10
C ASP A 93 2.83 35.68 -18.52
N LYS A 94 2.50 35.10 -17.34
CA LYS A 94 3.36 34.20 -16.56
C LYS A 94 4.72 34.83 -16.21
N SER A 95 4.82 36.14 -16.15
CA SER A 95 6.06 36.86 -15.83
C SER A 95 6.31 36.97 -14.32
N GLU A 96 5.29 36.88 -13.51
CA GLU A 96 5.37 37.02 -12.05
C GLU A 96 4.49 35.99 -11.34
N ALA A 97 4.93 35.54 -10.18
CA ALA A 97 4.17 34.71 -9.27
C ALA A 97 4.07 35.38 -7.90
N TYR A 98 2.89 35.35 -7.33
CA TYR A 98 2.58 35.97 -6.06
C TYR A 98 2.34 34.92 -5.02
N PHE A 99 3.07 34.97 -3.91
CA PHE A 99 2.98 34.05 -2.81
C PHE A 99 2.47 34.76 -1.56
N THR A 100 1.65 34.13 -0.77
CA THR A 100 1.06 34.69 0.46
C THR A 100 1.33 33.83 1.68
N ALA A 101 1.50 34.48 2.83
CA ALA A 101 1.56 33.84 4.14
C ALA A 101 0.74 34.65 5.15
N THR A 102 0.29 33.97 6.19
CA THR A 102 -0.31 34.59 7.37
C THR A 102 0.73 34.66 8.47
N LEU A 103 1.08 35.87 8.90
CA LEU A 103 2.01 36.11 9.99
C LEU A 103 1.25 36.33 11.31
N GLN A 104 1.86 35.93 12.43
CA GLN A 104 1.27 36.13 13.77
C GLN A 104 1.22 37.63 14.16
N SER A 105 2.13 38.42 13.62
CA SER A 105 2.19 39.88 13.81
C SER A 105 2.77 40.54 12.57
N PRO A 106 2.47 41.82 12.30
CA PRO A 106 3.13 42.57 11.25
C PRO A 106 4.65 42.61 11.46
N MET A 107 5.40 42.65 10.36
CA MET A 107 6.84 42.92 10.45
C MET A 107 7.08 44.35 10.95
N ALA A 108 8.10 44.56 11.77
CA ALA A 108 8.49 45.90 12.18
C ALA A 108 9.00 46.70 10.98
N GLU A 109 8.76 48.02 10.97
CA GLU A 109 9.33 48.89 9.95
C GLU A 109 10.86 48.77 9.94
N GLY A 110 11.42 48.65 8.72
CA GLY A 110 12.85 48.47 8.58
C GLY A 110 13.24 47.90 7.23
N THR A 111 14.56 47.76 7.03
CA THR A 111 15.14 47.14 5.84
C THR A 111 15.59 45.72 6.24
N TYR A 112 15.24 44.76 5.42
CA TYR A 112 15.56 43.34 5.65
C TYR A 112 16.33 42.77 4.46
N SER A 113 17.15 41.76 4.75
CA SER A 113 17.70 40.86 3.72
C SER A 113 16.78 39.65 3.59
N TYR A 114 16.23 39.43 2.39
CA TYR A 114 15.34 38.31 2.10
C TYR A 114 16.08 37.18 1.40
N TYR A 115 15.79 35.96 1.83
CA TYR A 115 16.29 34.71 1.23
C TYR A 115 15.11 33.81 0.97
N MET A 116 15.20 32.99 -0.06
CA MET A 116 14.11 32.08 -0.42
C MET A 116 14.59 30.81 -1.05
N THR A 117 13.78 29.75 -0.86
CA THR A 117 13.95 28.48 -1.55
C THR A 117 12.64 27.93 -2.05
N TYR A 118 12.71 27.11 -3.08
CA TYR A 118 11.68 26.20 -3.54
C TYR A 118 12.34 24.82 -3.81
N PRO A 119 11.70 23.71 -3.43
CA PRO A 119 10.54 23.61 -2.54
C PRO A 119 10.88 24.04 -1.10
N LEU A 120 9.97 23.77 -0.16
CA LEU A 120 10.30 23.90 1.25
C LEU A 120 11.43 22.92 1.59
N PRO A 121 12.46 23.33 2.34
CA PRO A 121 13.55 22.44 2.71
C PRO A 121 13.05 21.32 3.64
N GLU A 122 13.62 20.13 3.51
CA GLU A 122 13.33 18.98 4.39
C GLU A 122 13.90 19.19 5.80
N SER A 123 15.05 19.85 5.88
CA SER A 123 15.67 20.23 7.15
C SER A 123 16.49 21.49 7.03
N MET A 124 16.71 22.13 8.17
CA MET A 124 17.50 23.38 8.30
C MET A 124 18.53 23.27 9.41
N GLY A 125 19.73 23.79 9.12
CA GLY A 125 20.80 24.01 10.11
C GLY A 125 21.33 25.43 10.01
N GLY A 126 20.72 26.40 10.71
CA GLY A 126 21.00 27.81 10.50
C GLY A 126 20.50 28.28 9.12
N MET A 127 21.40 28.75 8.27
CA MET A 127 21.08 29.12 6.89
C MET A 127 21.34 27.99 5.87
N THR A 128 21.72 26.81 6.31
CA THR A 128 21.91 25.65 5.43
C THR A 128 20.62 24.86 5.30
N ALA A 129 20.08 24.83 4.09
CA ALA A 129 18.90 24.05 3.73
C ALA A 129 19.30 22.70 3.13
N THR A 130 18.53 21.66 3.41
CA THR A 130 18.72 20.32 2.84
C THR A 130 17.49 19.94 2.02
N PHE A 131 17.74 19.36 0.84
CA PHE A 131 16.76 18.85 -0.11
C PHE A 131 17.18 17.47 -0.58
N THR A 132 16.25 16.72 -1.15
CA THR A 132 16.57 15.44 -1.81
C THR A 132 16.30 15.54 -3.31
N VAL A 133 17.30 15.19 -4.12
CA VAL A 133 17.09 14.88 -5.55
C VAL A 133 16.77 13.39 -5.64
N PRO A 134 15.52 13.00 -5.92
CA PRO A 134 15.15 11.60 -5.94
C PRO A 134 15.80 10.87 -7.12
N SER A 135 16.27 9.65 -6.90
CA SER A 135 16.79 8.78 -7.97
C SER A 135 15.69 8.15 -8.83
N VAL A 136 14.45 8.18 -8.38
CA VAL A 136 13.25 7.81 -9.15
C VAL A 136 12.40 9.06 -9.32
N GLN A 137 12.14 9.44 -10.59
CA GLN A 137 11.36 10.62 -10.96
C GLN A 137 10.27 10.24 -11.96
N ASP A 138 9.25 11.07 -12.11
CA ASP A 138 8.07 10.81 -12.95
C ASP A 138 8.23 11.28 -14.42
N GLY A 139 9.32 11.94 -14.73
CA GLY A 139 9.60 12.46 -16.08
C GLY A 139 8.98 13.82 -16.39
N THR A 140 8.32 14.48 -15.46
CA THR A 140 7.69 15.80 -15.66
C THR A 140 8.54 16.95 -15.17
N ALA A 141 9.55 16.69 -14.34
CA ALA A 141 10.30 17.67 -13.56
C ALA A 141 9.41 18.53 -12.66
N SER A 142 8.26 17.99 -12.24
CA SER A 142 7.33 18.60 -11.29
C SER A 142 7.65 18.17 -9.84
N ASP A 143 6.99 18.79 -8.89
CA ASP A 143 6.95 18.51 -7.45
C ASP A 143 8.19 17.84 -6.83
N GLY A 144 9.10 18.67 -6.31
CA GLY A 144 10.24 18.21 -5.51
C GLY A 144 11.47 17.79 -6.32
N VAL A 145 11.40 17.80 -7.66
CA VAL A 145 12.55 17.51 -8.52
C VAL A 145 13.39 18.77 -8.77
N ASP A 146 12.76 19.95 -8.82
CA ASP A 146 13.48 21.21 -9.02
C ASP A 146 13.79 21.89 -7.69
N ILE A 147 15.03 22.29 -7.50
CA ILE A 147 15.49 23.04 -6.33
C ILE A 147 15.93 24.43 -6.79
N ILE A 148 15.28 25.44 -6.23
CA ILE A 148 15.52 26.83 -6.60
C ILE A 148 15.90 27.63 -5.35
N VAL A 149 16.91 28.47 -5.46
CA VAL A 149 17.37 29.41 -4.42
C VAL A 149 17.35 30.82 -4.96
N ALA A 150 16.84 31.77 -4.18
CA ALA A 150 16.85 33.18 -4.57
C ALA A 150 18.22 33.80 -4.43
N GLU A 151 18.55 34.72 -5.31
CA GLU A 151 19.61 35.70 -5.04
C GLU A 151 19.14 36.57 -3.86
N PRO A 152 20.00 36.79 -2.83
CA PRO A 152 19.62 37.61 -1.70
C PRO A 152 19.24 39.04 -2.17
N ILE A 153 18.13 39.54 -1.66
CA ILE A 153 17.67 40.90 -1.94
C ILE A 153 17.47 41.67 -0.64
N SER A 154 17.66 42.99 -0.72
CA SER A 154 17.33 43.91 0.36
C SER A 154 16.05 44.65 0.03
N GLY A 155 15.16 44.78 1.02
CA GLY A 155 13.89 45.46 0.82
C GLY A 155 13.23 45.89 2.14
N PRO A 156 12.13 46.63 2.09
CA PRO A 156 11.37 47.05 3.26
C PRO A 156 10.66 45.83 3.92
N ALA A 157 10.06 46.08 5.07
CA ALA A 157 9.13 45.13 5.70
C ALA A 157 7.98 44.79 4.74
N LEU A 158 7.51 43.54 4.77
CA LEU A 158 6.34 43.16 4.00
C LEU A 158 5.09 43.80 4.61
N GLU A 159 4.37 44.59 3.81
CA GLU A 159 3.17 45.27 4.24
C GLU A 159 1.97 44.31 4.37
N PRO A 160 1.13 44.51 5.39
CA PRO A 160 -0.11 43.74 5.51
C PRO A 160 -1.03 44.00 4.30
N VAL A 161 -1.52 42.95 3.67
CA VAL A 161 -2.50 43.07 2.58
C VAL A 161 -3.85 43.45 3.18
N LYS A 162 -4.37 44.61 2.82
CA LYS A 162 -5.75 44.99 3.13
C LYS A 162 -6.69 44.21 2.22
N GLU A 163 -7.75 43.61 2.81
CA GLU A 163 -8.77 42.91 2.04
C GLU A 163 -9.23 43.80 0.85
N ALA A 164 -9.22 43.21 -0.34
CA ALA A 164 -9.70 43.80 -1.60
C ALA A 164 -8.81 44.87 -2.29
N ALA A 165 -7.57 45.10 -1.90
CA ALA A 165 -6.67 45.92 -2.73
C ALA A 165 -6.16 45.09 -3.93
N PRO A 166 -6.17 45.60 -5.17
CA PRO A 166 -5.45 44.95 -6.26
C PRO A 166 -3.97 44.95 -5.92
N ILE A 167 -3.29 43.84 -6.17
CA ILE A 167 -1.84 43.72 -6.02
C ILE A 167 -1.23 44.74 -7.03
N VAL A 168 -0.61 45.80 -6.53
CA VAL A 168 0.03 46.80 -7.36
C VAL A 168 1.52 46.45 -7.46
N SER A 169 2.05 46.41 -8.65
CA SER A 169 3.42 45.96 -8.95
C SER A 169 4.53 46.78 -8.30
N ASP A 170 4.22 47.97 -7.79
CA ASP A 170 5.24 48.88 -7.25
C ASP A 170 5.68 48.53 -5.81
N ASP A 171 4.91 47.68 -5.09
CA ASP A 171 5.20 47.28 -3.73
C ASP A 171 5.83 45.87 -3.63
N VAL A 172 6.24 45.30 -4.76
CA VAL A 172 6.67 43.92 -4.86
C VAL A 172 8.20 43.82 -4.98
N LEU A 173 8.79 43.00 -4.10
CA LEU A 173 10.21 42.67 -4.18
C LEU A 173 10.47 41.75 -5.36
N ASN A 174 11.13 42.26 -6.42
CA ASN A 174 11.54 41.45 -7.56
C ASN A 174 12.70 40.53 -7.19
N VAL A 175 12.43 39.24 -7.11
CA VAL A 175 13.38 38.21 -6.71
C VAL A 175 13.88 37.46 -7.92
N ARG A 176 15.18 37.35 -8.07
CA ARG A 176 15.79 36.48 -9.07
C ARG A 176 16.05 35.10 -8.45
N MET A 177 15.40 34.07 -8.99
CA MET A 177 15.57 32.69 -8.57
C MET A 177 16.61 31.97 -9.45
N ARG A 178 17.37 31.05 -8.84
CA ARG A 178 18.37 30.24 -9.55
C ARG A 178 18.06 28.76 -9.31
N HIS A 179 17.89 28.00 -10.37
CA HIS A 179 17.84 26.54 -10.29
C HIS A 179 19.20 26.03 -9.82
N LEU A 180 19.17 25.05 -8.89
CA LEU A 180 20.36 24.34 -8.46
C LEU A 180 20.65 23.13 -9.31
N LEU A 181 19.66 22.59 -10.03
CA LEU A 181 19.76 21.38 -10.81
C LEU A 181 20.06 21.67 -12.29
N HIS A 182 20.59 20.67 -12.97
CA HIS A 182 20.65 20.57 -14.41
C HIS A 182 19.53 19.65 -14.89
N PHE A 183 18.94 19.91 -16.05
CA PHE A 183 17.84 19.10 -16.59
C PHE A 183 18.27 18.33 -17.83
N LEU A 184 17.94 17.03 -17.87
CA LEU A 184 18.07 16.19 -19.05
C LEU A 184 16.68 15.99 -19.67
N ARG A 185 16.52 16.36 -20.94
CA ARG A 185 15.27 16.16 -21.67
C ARG A 185 15.42 14.99 -22.64
N PHE A 186 14.78 13.88 -22.31
CA PHE A 186 14.75 12.68 -23.13
C PHE A 186 13.59 12.75 -24.11
N TYR A 187 13.85 12.48 -25.38
CA TYR A 187 12.84 12.48 -26.44
C TYR A 187 13.19 11.47 -27.53
N ILE A 188 12.18 10.97 -28.23
CA ILE A 188 12.36 10.06 -29.37
C ILE A 188 12.22 10.90 -30.64
N PRO A 189 13.27 11.03 -31.48
CA PRO A 189 13.17 11.73 -32.75
C PRO A 189 12.16 11.06 -33.67
N GLU A 190 11.51 11.83 -34.53
CA GLU A 190 10.51 11.35 -35.48
C GLU A 190 11.05 10.17 -36.30
N GLY A 191 10.23 9.12 -36.46
CA GLY A 191 10.59 7.91 -37.17
C GLY A 191 11.56 6.96 -36.45
N ASN A 192 11.96 7.25 -35.19
CA ASN A 192 12.97 6.47 -34.46
C ASN A 192 12.42 5.61 -33.32
N ASN A 193 11.10 5.44 -33.16
CA ASN A 193 10.58 4.52 -32.14
C ASN A 193 10.62 3.06 -32.62
N LEU A 194 11.79 2.44 -32.50
CA LEU A 194 11.98 1.03 -32.85
C LEU A 194 11.30 0.06 -31.88
N LEU A 195 10.87 0.52 -30.68
CA LEU A 195 10.05 -0.32 -29.79
C LEU A 195 8.70 -0.60 -30.39
N GLY A 196 8.15 0.33 -31.21
CA GLY A 196 6.81 0.25 -31.78
C GLY A 196 5.70 0.32 -30.72
N GLU A 197 6.06 0.81 -29.53
CA GLU A 197 5.20 1.02 -28.36
C GLU A 197 5.72 2.26 -27.63
N PRO A 198 4.86 3.08 -26.98
CA PRO A 198 5.31 4.22 -26.19
C PRO A 198 6.25 3.81 -25.06
N VAL A 199 7.28 4.63 -24.81
CA VAL A 199 8.22 4.44 -23.70
C VAL A 199 7.55 4.86 -22.40
N LYS A 200 7.60 3.97 -21.42
CA LYS A 200 7.00 4.15 -20.08
C LYS A 200 8.03 4.35 -18.97
N ARG A 201 9.24 3.86 -19.18
CA ARG A 201 10.35 3.98 -18.22
C ARG A 201 11.66 4.25 -18.93
N ILE A 202 12.48 5.10 -18.34
CA ILE A 202 13.84 5.40 -18.79
C ILE A 202 14.77 5.18 -17.60
N GLU A 203 15.78 4.35 -17.77
CA GLU A 203 16.86 4.19 -16.79
C GLU A 203 18.14 4.75 -17.39
N PHE A 204 18.88 5.53 -16.62
CA PHE A 204 20.18 6.01 -17.07
C PHE A 204 21.19 6.01 -15.93
N THR A 205 22.46 5.87 -16.30
CA THR A 205 23.57 5.92 -15.34
C THR A 205 24.60 6.93 -15.81
N MET A 206 25.01 7.79 -14.90
CA MET A 206 26.04 8.80 -15.09
C MET A 206 27.37 8.29 -14.48
N PRO A 207 28.51 8.78 -14.93
CA PRO A 207 29.81 8.41 -14.30
C PRO A 207 29.97 8.92 -12.87
N ARG A 208 29.25 9.99 -12.51
CA ARG A 208 29.29 10.61 -11.18
C ARG A 208 27.90 10.57 -10.57
N ALA A 209 27.83 10.72 -9.23
CA ALA A 209 26.58 10.85 -8.51
C ALA A 209 25.79 12.10 -8.99
N VAL A 210 24.48 11.92 -9.20
CA VAL A 210 23.58 12.95 -9.74
C VAL A 210 22.28 13.08 -8.96
N ALA A 211 22.00 12.17 -8.03
CA ALA A 211 20.82 12.18 -7.17
C ALA A 211 21.24 11.87 -5.74
N GLY A 212 20.52 12.39 -4.75
CA GLY A 212 20.82 12.25 -3.32
C GLY A 212 20.52 13.54 -2.55
N ASN A 213 21.05 13.64 -1.34
CA ASN A 213 20.84 14.79 -0.48
C ASN A 213 21.67 16.00 -0.94
N VAL A 214 20.99 17.11 -1.19
CA VAL A 214 21.61 18.39 -1.58
C VAL A 214 21.56 19.34 -0.40
N SER A 215 22.71 19.85 0.02
CA SER A 215 22.84 20.91 1.03
C SER A 215 23.27 22.20 0.37
N VAL A 216 22.68 23.32 0.77
CA VAL A 216 22.99 24.65 0.26
C VAL A 216 22.83 25.71 1.35
N ASP A 217 23.78 26.66 1.42
CA ASP A 217 23.58 27.88 2.19
C ASP A 217 22.62 28.79 1.37
N VAL A 218 21.44 29.10 1.92
CA VAL A 218 20.42 29.89 1.23
C VAL A 218 20.86 31.33 0.96
N THR A 219 21.97 31.76 1.56
CA THR A 219 22.60 33.07 1.27
C THR A 219 23.50 33.04 0.03
N ASP A 220 23.92 31.85 -0.41
CA ASP A 220 24.80 31.69 -1.57
C ASP A 220 24.53 30.32 -2.25
N ALA A 221 23.78 30.36 -3.34
CA ALA A 221 23.45 29.20 -4.15
C ALA A 221 24.67 28.43 -4.69
N SER A 222 25.85 29.06 -4.74
CA SER A 222 27.08 28.42 -5.23
C SER A 222 27.66 27.40 -4.25
N THR A 223 27.19 27.40 -3.00
CA THR A 223 27.61 26.48 -1.95
C THR A 223 26.93 25.10 -2.06
N ALA A 224 26.01 24.94 -3.02
CA ALA A 224 25.28 23.70 -3.20
C ALA A 224 26.22 22.49 -3.35
N SER A 225 25.97 21.46 -2.58
CA SER A 225 26.76 20.22 -2.59
C SER A 225 25.87 18.99 -2.50
N LEU A 226 26.28 17.91 -3.15
CA LEU A 226 25.61 16.61 -3.10
C LEU A 226 26.35 15.73 -2.10
N GLY A 227 25.64 15.28 -1.05
CA GLY A 227 26.10 14.23 -0.15
C GLY A 227 25.57 12.87 -0.61
N ASP A 228 26.15 11.78 -0.09
CA ASP A 228 25.73 10.35 -0.26
C ASP A 228 24.88 10.08 -1.52
N GLY A 229 25.40 10.44 -2.69
CA GLY A 229 24.66 10.44 -3.93
C GLY A 229 24.80 9.13 -4.70
N VAL A 230 23.82 8.85 -5.56
CA VAL A 230 23.81 7.75 -6.51
C VAL A 230 23.97 8.27 -7.95
N ASN A 231 24.54 7.43 -8.81
CA ASN A 231 24.77 7.75 -10.20
C ASN A 231 23.74 7.17 -11.18
N GLY A 232 22.89 6.25 -10.71
CA GLY A 232 21.78 5.66 -11.47
C GLY A 232 20.47 6.37 -11.18
N MET A 233 19.68 6.58 -12.22
CA MET A 233 18.35 7.19 -12.13
C MET A 233 17.34 6.44 -12.96
N THR A 234 16.10 6.46 -12.49
CA THR A 234 14.93 5.90 -13.16
C THR A 234 13.86 6.97 -13.33
N LEU A 235 13.32 7.09 -14.54
CA LEU A 235 12.11 7.85 -14.80
C LEU A 235 10.96 6.86 -15.00
N GLU A 236 10.01 6.84 -14.08
CA GLU A 236 8.73 6.12 -14.22
C GLU A 236 7.72 7.12 -14.80
N LEU A 237 7.54 7.09 -16.12
CA LEU A 237 6.82 8.14 -16.82
C LEU A 237 5.31 8.11 -16.51
N THR A 238 4.79 9.14 -15.88
CA THR A 238 3.34 9.34 -15.71
C THR A 238 2.64 9.53 -17.06
N LYS A 239 3.34 10.14 -18.03
CA LYS A 239 2.92 10.27 -19.41
C LYS A 239 3.93 9.55 -20.31
N PRO A 240 3.58 8.38 -20.87
CA PRO A 240 4.44 7.69 -21.83
C PRO A 240 4.77 8.58 -23.03
N ILE A 241 5.99 8.45 -23.58
CA ILE A 241 6.45 9.23 -24.71
C ILE A 241 6.62 8.37 -25.96
N ASP A 242 6.34 8.93 -27.13
CA ASP A 242 6.54 8.31 -28.44
C ASP A 242 7.35 9.21 -29.37
N ALA A 243 7.65 8.72 -30.56
CA ALA A 243 8.32 9.50 -31.58
C ALA A 243 7.45 10.70 -31.99
N SER A 244 8.00 11.88 -31.90
CA SER A 244 7.29 13.12 -32.22
C SER A 244 8.18 14.12 -32.94
N ALA A 245 7.55 14.97 -33.76
CA ALA A 245 8.23 16.08 -34.40
C ALA A 245 8.83 17.01 -33.32
N ASP A 246 10.08 17.43 -33.51
CA ASP A 246 10.80 18.30 -32.59
C ASP A 246 10.89 17.84 -31.11
N GLY A 247 10.57 16.55 -30.85
CA GLY A 247 10.56 16.02 -29.50
C GLY A 247 9.51 16.68 -28.60
N MET A 248 8.34 17.02 -29.14
CA MET A 248 7.21 17.58 -28.38
C MET A 248 6.77 16.65 -27.26
N GLU A 249 6.83 15.32 -27.51
CA GLU A 249 6.71 14.33 -26.45
C GLU A 249 8.10 14.06 -25.85
N SER A 250 8.29 14.43 -24.60
CA SER A 250 9.58 14.28 -23.92
C SER A 250 9.38 14.06 -22.42
N ALA A 251 10.38 13.43 -21.80
CA ALA A 251 10.50 13.30 -20.36
C ALA A 251 11.70 14.13 -19.86
N VAL A 252 11.58 14.71 -18.69
CA VAL A 252 12.62 15.54 -18.10
C VAL A 252 13.06 14.96 -16.76
N ALA A 253 14.38 14.88 -16.56
CA ALA A 253 15.01 14.52 -15.29
C ALA A 253 15.80 15.70 -14.73
N GLY A 254 15.63 15.99 -13.45
CA GLY A 254 16.52 16.89 -12.71
C GLY A 254 17.71 16.11 -12.13
N ILE A 255 18.92 16.59 -12.38
CA ILE A 255 20.15 15.98 -11.87
C ILE A 255 21.00 17.03 -11.16
N PHE A 256 21.77 16.61 -10.15
CA PHE A 256 22.76 17.51 -9.54
C PHE A 256 23.84 17.88 -10.57
N PRO A 257 24.18 19.15 -10.71
CA PRO A 257 25.05 19.65 -11.78
C PRO A 257 26.50 19.18 -11.63
N SER A 258 27.21 19.08 -12.75
CA SER A 258 28.65 18.87 -12.79
C SER A 258 29.34 20.15 -13.23
N GLN A 259 30.00 20.80 -12.30
CA GLN A 259 30.77 22.03 -12.61
C GLN A 259 32.12 21.73 -13.29
N THR A 260 32.63 20.49 -13.11
CA THR A 260 33.88 20.04 -13.75
C THR A 260 33.55 19.20 -14.97
N ALA A 261 34.30 19.41 -16.05
CA ALA A 261 34.17 18.60 -17.26
C ALA A 261 34.37 17.10 -16.99
N TYR A 262 33.66 16.27 -17.72
CA TYR A 262 33.84 14.85 -17.73
C TYR A 262 35.12 14.48 -18.51
N SER A 263 35.76 13.40 -18.10
CA SER A 263 37.03 12.91 -18.67
C SER A 263 36.78 12.02 -19.90
N ALA A 264 37.84 11.74 -20.65
CA ALA A 264 37.81 10.71 -21.67
C ALA A 264 37.46 9.34 -21.06
N GLY A 265 36.49 8.66 -21.66
CA GLY A 265 35.96 7.38 -21.16
C GLY A 265 34.77 7.50 -20.20
N ASP A 266 34.41 8.69 -19.74
CA ASP A 266 33.17 8.93 -19.01
C ASP A 266 31.96 8.77 -19.94
N LEU A 267 31.14 7.76 -19.68
CA LEU A 267 30.01 7.39 -20.53
C LEU A 267 28.69 7.49 -19.76
N MET A 268 27.67 8.04 -20.39
CA MET A 268 26.29 7.90 -19.95
C MET A 268 25.67 6.68 -20.64
N THR A 269 25.05 5.79 -19.88
CA THR A 269 24.26 4.67 -20.40
C THR A 269 22.78 4.94 -20.22
N VAL A 270 21.96 4.55 -21.20
CA VAL A 270 20.51 4.73 -21.17
C VAL A 270 19.84 3.46 -21.63
N SER A 271 18.81 3.02 -20.89
CA SER A 271 17.89 1.96 -21.28
C SER A 271 16.48 2.50 -21.27
N ILE A 272 15.69 2.13 -22.26
CA ILE A 272 14.28 2.52 -22.40
C ILE A 272 13.39 1.30 -22.40
N TYR A 273 12.18 1.45 -21.85
CA TYR A 273 11.22 0.36 -21.68
C TYR A 273 9.83 0.81 -22.11
N SER A 274 9.18 -0.05 -22.89
CA SER A 274 7.74 0.02 -23.17
C SER A 274 6.99 -1.01 -22.31
N GLU A 275 5.75 -1.32 -22.64
CA GLU A 275 5.00 -2.36 -21.94
C GLU A 275 5.66 -3.74 -22.07
N ASN A 276 6.15 -4.11 -23.26
CA ASN A 276 6.60 -5.48 -23.52
C ASN A 276 8.03 -5.59 -24.05
N LYS A 277 8.72 -4.47 -24.20
CA LYS A 277 10.03 -4.42 -24.84
C LYS A 277 10.96 -3.47 -24.11
N TRP A 278 12.24 -3.67 -24.31
CA TRP A 278 13.27 -2.76 -23.84
C TRP A 278 14.39 -2.63 -24.86
N ALA A 279 15.16 -1.57 -24.75
CA ALA A 279 16.34 -1.35 -25.54
C ALA A 279 17.38 -0.57 -24.75
N SER A 280 18.65 -0.90 -24.94
CA SER A 280 19.75 -0.04 -24.52
C SER A 280 20.23 0.81 -25.68
N LEU A 281 20.53 2.05 -25.41
CA LEU A 281 21.20 2.93 -26.37
C LEU A 281 22.70 2.64 -26.35
N SER A 282 23.39 2.98 -27.44
CA SER A 282 24.84 3.02 -27.43
C SER A 282 25.34 3.99 -26.36
N PRO A 283 26.31 3.62 -25.53
CA PRO A 283 26.85 4.52 -24.50
C PRO A 283 27.28 5.86 -25.10
N MET A 284 26.87 6.95 -24.47
CA MET A 284 27.15 8.31 -24.95
C MET A 284 28.36 8.89 -24.24
N SER A 285 29.37 9.33 -25.00
CA SER A 285 30.55 10.00 -24.44
C SER A 285 30.18 11.35 -23.85
N LEU A 286 30.62 11.58 -22.63
CA LEU A 286 30.49 12.86 -21.92
C LEU A 286 31.78 13.67 -21.91
N GLU A 287 32.84 13.21 -22.58
CA GLU A 287 34.13 13.87 -22.61
C GLU A 287 34.02 15.38 -22.92
N GLY A 288 34.63 16.20 -22.08
CA GLY A 288 34.64 17.66 -22.20
C GLY A 288 33.30 18.34 -21.87
N ARG A 289 32.23 17.60 -21.57
CA ARG A 289 30.92 18.17 -21.22
C ARG A 289 30.86 18.59 -19.75
N THR A 290 30.08 19.62 -19.49
CA THR A 290 29.65 20.05 -18.16
C THR A 290 28.12 20.13 -18.15
N PHE A 291 27.53 19.90 -17.01
CA PHE A 291 26.10 20.05 -16.80
C PHE A 291 25.87 21.19 -15.81
N ALA A 292 25.77 22.39 -16.31
CA ALA A 292 25.61 23.58 -15.46
C ALA A 292 24.20 23.68 -14.88
N ALA A 293 24.10 24.16 -13.65
CA ALA A 293 22.82 24.45 -12.99
C ALA A 293 21.93 25.38 -13.80
N GLY A 294 20.64 25.15 -13.82
CA GLY A 294 19.66 25.94 -14.57
C GLY A 294 19.71 25.76 -16.10
N HIS A 295 20.41 24.75 -16.59
CA HIS A 295 20.49 24.46 -18.02
C HIS A 295 19.76 23.13 -18.33
N LEU A 296 19.32 22.99 -19.59
CA LEU A 296 18.65 21.80 -20.09
C LEU A 296 19.46 21.22 -21.26
N THR A 297 19.76 19.92 -21.18
CA THR A 297 20.43 19.17 -22.25
C THR A 297 19.47 18.21 -22.92
N PRO A 298 19.23 18.32 -24.24
CA PRO A 298 18.42 17.34 -24.96
C PRO A 298 19.19 16.03 -25.15
N VAL A 299 18.52 14.92 -24.89
CA VAL A 299 19.05 13.55 -25.03
C VAL A 299 18.15 12.79 -26.01
N PRO A 300 18.55 12.63 -27.27
CA PRO A 300 17.77 11.89 -28.25
C PRO A 300 17.88 10.40 -28.00
N LEU A 301 16.74 9.74 -27.86
CA LEU A 301 16.63 8.29 -27.67
C LEU A 301 16.61 7.59 -29.04
N ARG A 302 17.71 6.91 -29.38
CA ARG A 302 17.88 6.19 -30.66
C ARG A 302 18.33 4.76 -30.38
N PRO A 303 17.43 3.85 -30.02
CA PRO A 303 17.80 2.47 -29.75
C PRO A 303 18.28 1.76 -31.01
N ALA A 304 19.34 0.96 -30.87
CA ALA A 304 19.89 0.18 -31.98
C ALA A 304 19.31 -1.24 -32.04
N GLU A 305 19.00 -1.84 -30.89
CA GLU A 305 18.50 -3.21 -30.77
C GLU A 305 17.35 -3.23 -29.78
N VAL A 306 16.26 -3.87 -30.17
CA VAL A 306 15.07 -4.02 -29.33
C VAL A 306 14.96 -5.47 -28.88
N LYS A 307 14.75 -5.67 -27.58
CA LYS A 307 14.62 -6.96 -26.92
C LYS A 307 13.27 -7.07 -26.24
N ARG A 308 12.83 -8.31 -25.99
CA ARG A 308 11.61 -8.57 -25.21
C ARG A 308 11.87 -8.30 -23.73
N LEU A 309 10.86 -7.80 -23.05
CA LEU A 309 10.78 -7.72 -21.61
C LEU A 309 9.88 -8.85 -21.11
N TYR A 310 10.37 -9.62 -20.16
CA TYR A 310 9.64 -10.74 -19.57
C TYR A 310 9.01 -10.28 -18.26
N LYS A 311 7.72 -10.59 -18.07
CA LYS A 311 6.94 -10.10 -16.94
C LYS A 311 6.15 -11.21 -16.27
N LEU A 312 6.19 -11.23 -14.95
CA LEU A 312 5.29 -12.02 -14.13
C LEU A 312 4.48 -11.07 -13.26
N ARG A 313 3.17 -11.06 -13.48
CA ARG A 313 2.24 -10.21 -12.77
C ARG A 313 1.50 -11.02 -11.72
N PHE A 314 1.59 -10.60 -10.47
CA PHE A 314 0.79 -11.13 -9.39
C PHE A 314 -0.35 -10.16 -9.08
N THR A 315 -1.55 -10.68 -8.90
CA THR A 315 -2.72 -9.88 -8.52
C THR A 315 -3.39 -10.54 -7.33
N LEU A 316 -3.64 -9.82 -6.24
CA LEU A 316 -4.46 -10.35 -5.15
C LEU A 316 -5.92 -10.42 -5.63
N ALA A 317 -6.33 -11.62 -6.06
CA ALA A 317 -7.64 -11.85 -6.65
C ALA A 317 -8.74 -12.05 -5.61
N SER A 318 -8.41 -12.63 -4.46
CA SER A 318 -9.34 -12.80 -3.35
C SER A 318 -8.64 -12.76 -1.99
N ASN A 319 -9.37 -12.31 -0.98
CA ASN A 319 -8.91 -12.33 0.40
C ASN A 319 -9.95 -13.01 1.29
N ASN A 320 -9.68 -14.27 1.63
CA ASN A 320 -10.52 -15.07 2.51
C ASN A 320 -10.07 -15.04 3.99
N LEU A 321 -9.01 -14.30 4.30
CA LEU A 321 -8.48 -14.20 5.67
C LEU A 321 -9.43 -13.43 6.61
N GLY A 322 -10.15 -12.45 6.07
CA GLY A 322 -11.01 -11.55 6.84
C GLY A 322 -10.35 -10.22 7.22
N GLU A 323 -9.03 -10.20 7.36
CA GLU A 323 -8.19 -9.01 7.51
C GLU A 323 -7.38 -8.78 6.23
N ASP A 324 -7.10 -7.51 5.91
CA ASP A 324 -6.22 -7.18 4.80
C ASP A 324 -4.76 -7.43 5.20
N PRO A 325 -3.98 -8.16 4.40
CA PRO A 325 -2.57 -8.35 4.68
C PRO A 325 -1.79 -7.05 4.48
N TYR A 326 -0.80 -6.80 5.32
CA TYR A 326 0.16 -5.70 5.16
C TYR A 326 1.45 -6.18 4.50
N ASN A 327 1.67 -7.49 4.42
CA ASN A 327 2.86 -8.07 3.82
C ASN A 327 2.49 -9.39 3.13
N ILE A 328 2.84 -9.49 1.85
CA ILE A 328 2.78 -10.75 1.11
C ILE A 328 4.21 -11.08 0.69
N ARG A 329 4.68 -12.27 1.02
CA ARG A 329 6.00 -12.76 0.63
C ARG A 329 5.86 -13.93 -0.32
N ILE A 330 6.51 -13.84 -1.48
CA ILE A 330 6.55 -14.90 -2.47
C ILE A 330 7.98 -15.43 -2.51
N ALA A 331 8.16 -16.67 -2.09
CA ALA A 331 9.49 -17.29 -2.02
C ALA A 331 9.67 -18.33 -3.12
N LEU A 332 10.79 -18.22 -3.82
CA LEU A 332 11.35 -19.28 -4.66
C LEU A 332 12.02 -20.34 -3.78
N PRO A 333 12.21 -21.56 -4.27
CA PRO A 333 12.98 -22.57 -3.56
C PRO A 333 14.40 -22.09 -3.20
N ALA A 334 14.96 -22.65 -2.13
CA ALA A 334 16.29 -22.31 -1.69
C ALA A 334 17.32 -22.51 -2.83
N GLY A 335 18.16 -21.50 -3.04
CA GLY A 335 19.17 -21.49 -4.09
C GLY A 335 18.73 -20.95 -5.44
N VAL A 336 17.45 -20.57 -5.59
CA VAL A 336 16.94 -19.87 -6.76
C VAL A 336 16.54 -18.46 -6.36
N ASN A 337 17.12 -17.46 -6.98
CA ASN A 337 16.83 -16.05 -6.67
C ASN A 337 15.83 -15.45 -7.66
N TRP A 338 15.12 -14.42 -7.22
CA TRP A 338 14.33 -13.60 -8.11
C TRP A 338 15.19 -12.86 -9.11
N PRO A 339 14.75 -12.66 -10.35
CA PRO A 339 15.46 -11.91 -11.36
C PRO A 339 15.91 -10.54 -10.84
N GLY A 340 17.19 -10.21 -11.04
CA GLY A 340 17.76 -8.94 -10.57
C GLY A 340 17.93 -8.81 -9.05
N SER A 341 17.69 -9.87 -8.28
CA SER A 341 17.76 -9.87 -6.82
C SER A 341 18.76 -10.90 -6.30
N ALA A 342 19.41 -10.60 -5.19
CA ALA A 342 20.19 -11.59 -4.43
C ALA A 342 19.34 -12.44 -3.48
N SER A 343 18.02 -12.21 -3.45
CA SER A 343 17.06 -12.86 -2.56
C SER A 343 16.17 -13.85 -3.32
N ASN A 344 15.85 -14.97 -2.69
CA ASN A 344 14.79 -15.85 -3.16
C ASN A 344 13.40 -15.43 -2.68
N VAL A 345 13.28 -14.36 -1.90
CA VAL A 345 12.01 -13.83 -1.38
C VAL A 345 11.72 -12.47 -2.00
N LEU A 346 10.56 -12.36 -2.62
CA LEU A 346 9.95 -11.11 -3.05
C LEU A 346 8.97 -10.67 -1.97
N GLY A 347 9.19 -9.51 -1.38
CA GLY A 347 8.25 -8.86 -0.47
C GLY A 347 7.34 -7.91 -1.26
N LEU A 348 6.05 -7.95 -0.98
CA LEU A 348 5.07 -7.06 -1.58
C LEU A 348 4.49 -6.20 -0.47
N ASP A 349 4.72 -4.90 -0.58
CA ASP A 349 4.21 -3.93 0.37
C ASP A 349 2.89 -3.33 -0.14
N GLY A 350 1.98 -3.01 0.78
CA GLY A 350 0.68 -2.47 0.43
C GLY A 350 0.75 -1.00 -0.01
N THR A 351 -0.09 -0.65 -0.98
CA THR A 351 -0.24 0.72 -1.50
C THR A 351 -1.30 1.54 -0.76
N HIS A 352 -2.18 0.89 0.00
CA HIS A 352 -3.30 1.52 0.72
C HIS A 352 -3.00 1.62 2.22
N ASN A 353 -2.32 2.69 2.66
CA ASN A 353 -1.90 2.85 4.06
C ASN A 353 -1.12 1.64 4.61
N GLY A 354 -0.27 1.06 3.77
CA GLY A 354 0.49 -0.14 4.11
C GLY A 354 -0.29 -1.47 4.02
N LEU A 355 -1.57 -1.45 3.63
CA LEU A 355 -2.39 -2.65 3.45
C LEU A 355 -2.48 -3.05 1.97
N ILE A 356 -2.51 -4.35 1.71
CA ILE A 356 -2.67 -4.92 0.38
C ILE A 356 -4.13 -5.27 0.17
N LYS A 357 -4.74 -4.73 -0.87
CA LYS A 357 -6.17 -4.88 -1.18
C LYS A 357 -6.38 -5.83 -2.37
N THR A 358 -7.55 -6.45 -2.40
CA THR A 358 -7.99 -7.19 -3.59
C THR A 358 -7.98 -6.26 -4.80
N GLY A 359 -7.33 -6.71 -5.87
CA GLY A 359 -7.07 -5.93 -7.08
C GLY A 359 -5.66 -5.34 -7.17
N ASP A 360 -4.93 -5.25 -6.06
CA ASP A 360 -3.53 -4.79 -6.08
C ASP A 360 -2.69 -5.76 -6.92
N THR A 361 -1.83 -5.16 -7.73
CA THR A 361 -1.03 -5.88 -8.72
C THR A 361 0.45 -5.59 -8.51
N PHE A 362 1.26 -6.63 -8.55
CA PHE A 362 2.71 -6.60 -8.38
C PHE A 362 3.36 -7.21 -9.60
N ILE A 363 4.42 -6.57 -10.12
CA ILE A 363 5.08 -7.01 -11.35
C ILE A 363 6.54 -7.31 -11.07
N VAL A 364 6.98 -8.50 -11.48
CA VAL A 364 8.40 -8.88 -11.56
C VAL A 364 8.79 -8.83 -13.02
N GLU A 365 9.85 -8.10 -13.32
CA GLU A 365 10.38 -7.96 -14.67
C GLU A 365 11.79 -8.52 -14.76
N THR A 366 12.11 -9.14 -15.88
CA THR A 366 13.49 -9.51 -16.23
C THR A 366 13.77 -9.30 -17.70
N LYS A 367 15.01 -9.00 -18.00
CA LYS A 367 15.58 -8.92 -19.36
C LYS A 367 16.06 -10.27 -19.86
N ASP A 368 16.18 -11.26 -18.97
CA ASP A 368 16.73 -12.58 -19.25
C ASP A 368 15.60 -13.61 -19.40
N GLU A 369 15.54 -14.20 -20.60
CA GLU A 369 14.56 -15.23 -20.93
C GLU A 369 14.74 -16.51 -20.12
N ALA A 370 15.98 -16.90 -19.87
CA ALA A 370 16.29 -18.14 -19.13
C ALA A 370 15.88 -18.01 -17.67
N GLU A 371 16.16 -16.86 -17.04
CA GLU A 371 15.69 -16.54 -15.68
C GLU A 371 14.17 -16.61 -15.59
N PHE A 372 13.46 -15.96 -16.55
CA PHE A 372 12.00 -15.96 -16.56
C PHE A 372 11.43 -17.38 -16.66
N ARG A 373 11.97 -18.20 -17.59
CA ARG A 373 11.51 -19.57 -17.79
C ARG A 373 11.78 -20.46 -16.60
N ALA A 374 12.90 -20.24 -15.91
CA ALA A 374 13.27 -20.99 -14.71
C ALA A 374 12.26 -20.82 -13.56
N LEU A 375 11.50 -19.72 -13.52
CA LEU A 375 10.48 -19.48 -12.48
C LEU A 375 9.36 -20.54 -12.49
N SER A 376 9.01 -21.11 -13.65
CA SER A 376 7.95 -22.14 -13.76
C SER A 376 8.39 -23.53 -13.34
N SER A 377 9.68 -23.76 -13.10
CA SER A 377 10.23 -25.10 -12.83
C SER A 377 9.85 -25.66 -11.46
N GLN A 378 9.39 -24.83 -10.55
CA GLN A 378 9.11 -25.21 -9.16
C GLN A 378 7.94 -24.39 -8.57
N PRO A 379 7.19 -24.97 -7.60
CA PRO A 379 6.16 -24.22 -6.91
C PRO A 379 6.76 -23.11 -6.05
N LEU A 380 6.07 -21.99 -6.00
CA LEU A 380 6.35 -20.87 -5.12
C LEU A 380 5.73 -21.13 -3.74
N THR A 381 6.32 -20.56 -2.71
CA THR A 381 5.68 -20.47 -1.40
C THR A 381 5.20 -19.04 -1.20
N VAL A 382 3.89 -18.86 -0.99
CA VAL A 382 3.29 -17.56 -0.74
C VAL A 382 2.85 -17.46 0.71
N SER A 383 3.29 -16.42 1.40
CA SER A 383 2.90 -16.13 2.78
C SER A 383 2.13 -14.81 2.82
N TYR A 384 0.98 -14.82 3.46
CA TYR A 384 0.09 -13.68 3.67
C TYR A 384 0.10 -13.32 5.15
N GLU A 385 0.60 -12.14 5.48
CA GLU A 385 0.72 -11.67 6.85
C GLU A 385 -0.23 -10.51 7.11
N SER A 386 -1.16 -10.71 8.06
CA SER A 386 -2.03 -9.68 8.60
C SER A 386 -1.68 -9.36 10.06
N GLU A 387 -2.42 -8.48 10.70
CA GLU A 387 -2.22 -8.16 12.12
C GLU A 387 -2.27 -9.42 12.99
N SER A 388 -3.28 -10.26 12.79
CA SER A 388 -3.58 -11.39 13.67
C SER A 388 -3.13 -12.74 13.13
N ALA A 389 -2.74 -12.85 11.87
CA ALA A 389 -2.46 -14.14 11.24
C ALA A 389 -1.30 -14.11 10.24
N LEU A 390 -0.70 -15.28 10.06
CA LEU A 390 0.26 -15.59 9.00
C LEU A 390 -0.15 -16.91 8.35
N VAL A 391 -0.60 -16.85 7.11
CA VAL A 391 -1.03 -18.02 6.34
C VAL A 391 -0.05 -18.26 5.19
N THR A 392 0.26 -19.53 4.92
CA THR A 392 1.20 -19.90 3.87
C THR A 392 0.58 -20.95 2.96
N GLU A 393 0.76 -20.77 1.66
CA GLU A 393 0.31 -21.73 0.65
C GLU A 393 1.39 -22.01 -0.40
N SER A 394 1.21 -23.09 -1.15
CA SER A 394 2.03 -23.41 -2.31
C SER A 394 1.31 -22.97 -3.58
N LEU A 395 2.01 -22.26 -4.45
CA LEU A 395 1.49 -21.74 -5.71
C LEU A 395 2.33 -22.26 -6.88
N ALA A 396 1.70 -22.93 -7.82
CA ALA A 396 2.33 -23.34 -9.06
C ALA A 396 2.13 -22.26 -10.13
N LEU A 397 3.22 -21.85 -10.78
CA LEU A 397 3.14 -21.02 -11.98
C LEU A 397 2.75 -21.90 -13.16
N GLY A 398 1.99 -21.35 -14.10
CA GLY A 398 1.73 -21.99 -15.39
C GLY A 398 3.00 -22.13 -16.23
N ASP A 399 2.87 -22.75 -17.40
CA ASP A 399 3.97 -22.89 -18.35
C ASP A 399 4.40 -21.52 -18.90
N LEU A 400 5.64 -21.13 -18.61
CA LEU A 400 6.27 -19.88 -19.06
C LEU A 400 7.12 -20.06 -20.33
N THR A 401 7.19 -21.27 -20.92
CA THR A 401 8.13 -21.57 -22.01
C THR A 401 7.81 -20.88 -23.33
N SER A 402 6.55 -20.56 -23.59
CA SER A 402 6.09 -19.97 -24.84
C SER A 402 5.63 -18.50 -24.74
N VAL A 403 5.63 -17.93 -23.53
CA VAL A 403 5.11 -16.58 -23.27
C VAL A 403 6.21 -15.63 -22.79
N SER A 404 6.05 -14.34 -23.01
CA SER A 404 6.90 -13.28 -22.44
C SER A 404 6.23 -12.56 -21.27
N SER A 405 4.94 -12.82 -21.05
CA SER A 405 4.19 -12.24 -19.93
C SER A 405 3.20 -13.28 -19.39
N ALA A 406 3.12 -13.40 -18.09
CA ALA A 406 2.17 -14.25 -17.41
C ALA A 406 1.51 -13.51 -16.25
N ALA A 407 0.24 -13.85 -15.99
CA ALA A 407 -0.52 -13.36 -14.85
C ALA A 407 -0.77 -14.50 -13.86
N CYS A 408 -0.59 -14.23 -12.59
CA CYS A 408 -0.79 -15.16 -11.50
C CYS A 408 -1.74 -14.55 -10.48
N SER A 409 -2.83 -15.25 -10.19
CA SER A 409 -3.79 -14.84 -9.16
C SER A 409 -3.34 -15.34 -7.79
N LEU A 410 -3.17 -14.43 -6.86
CA LEU A 410 -2.98 -14.71 -5.46
C LEU A 410 -4.35 -14.79 -4.78
N ASN A 411 -4.66 -15.93 -4.19
CA ASN A 411 -5.91 -16.14 -3.48
C ASN A 411 -5.58 -16.35 -2.00
N CYS A 412 -5.60 -15.26 -1.23
CA CYS A 412 -5.35 -15.39 0.20
C CYS A 412 -6.33 -16.39 0.82
N PRO A 413 -5.84 -17.49 1.39
CA PRO A 413 -6.69 -18.59 1.85
C PRO A 413 -7.45 -18.22 3.12
N TYR A 414 -8.42 -19.04 3.47
CA TYR A 414 -9.02 -19.05 4.81
C TYR A 414 -7.98 -19.40 5.88
N LEU A 415 -8.18 -18.99 7.11
CA LEU A 415 -7.39 -19.45 8.26
C LEU A 415 -7.42 -20.98 8.37
N PHE A 416 -8.55 -21.54 8.03
CA PHE A 416 -8.77 -22.96 7.93
C PHE A 416 -9.87 -23.23 6.90
N PHE A 417 -9.61 -24.20 6.04
CA PHE A 417 -10.58 -24.72 5.08
C PHE A 417 -10.52 -26.25 5.06
N GLU A 418 -11.67 -26.88 5.14
CA GLU A 418 -11.78 -28.34 5.06
C GLU A 418 -13.08 -28.73 4.35
N ASP A 419 -12.96 -29.40 3.22
CA ASP A 419 -14.07 -29.89 2.40
C ASP A 419 -14.20 -31.41 2.44
N PHE A 420 -13.35 -32.05 3.22
CA PHE A 420 -13.31 -33.52 3.38
C PHE A 420 -13.22 -34.31 2.05
N SER A 421 -12.81 -33.66 0.96
CA SER A 421 -12.72 -34.30 -0.37
C SER A 421 -11.70 -35.43 -0.42
N GLY A 422 -10.67 -35.37 0.42
CA GLY A 422 -9.61 -36.38 0.55
C GLY A 422 -9.89 -37.50 1.55
N VAL A 423 -11.06 -37.50 2.18
CA VAL A 423 -11.36 -38.43 3.25
C VAL A 423 -11.94 -39.73 2.72
N GLY A 424 -11.41 -40.89 3.18
CA GLY A 424 -11.96 -42.20 2.93
C GLY A 424 -13.16 -42.51 3.84
N ASP A 425 -13.97 -43.52 3.47
CA ASP A 425 -15.03 -44.01 4.34
C ASP A 425 -14.46 -44.54 5.67
N ILE A 426 -14.88 -43.90 6.76
CA ILE A 426 -14.66 -44.40 8.11
C ILE A 426 -16.02 -44.92 8.58
N SER A 427 -16.31 -46.17 8.21
CA SER A 427 -17.63 -46.77 8.39
C SER A 427 -17.92 -47.25 9.81
N SER A 428 -16.90 -47.38 10.67
CA SER A 428 -17.14 -48.07 11.93
C SER A 428 -17.09 -47.13 13.13
N TYR A 429 -18.22 -47.01 13.74
CA TYR A 429 -18.47 -46.55 15.08
C TYR A 429 -17.59 -47.27 16.14
N ASP A 430 -17.14 -48.49 15.83
CA ASP A 430 -16.45 -49.43 16.73
C ASP A 430 -14.95 -49.14 16.92
N LYS A 431 -14.32 -48.31 16.08
CA LYS A 431 -12.91 -47.94 16.26
C LYS A 431 -12.63 -47.18 17.55
N TYR A 432 -13.65 -46.56 18.13
CA TYR A 432 -13.53 -45.77 19.36
C TYR A 432 -13.95 -46.58 20.61
N GLY A 433 -14.04 -47.92 20.50
CA GLY A 433 -14.17 -48.93 21.52
C GLY A 433 -15.11 -48.57 22.67
N THR A 434 -16.22 -49.23 22.80
CA THR A 434 -17.26 -49.00 23.82
C THR A 434 -16.89 -49.48 25.23
N SER A 435 -15.75 -50.18 25.40
CA SER A 435 -15.52 -51.00 26.61
C SER A 435 -14.80 -50.28 27.75
N ASN A 436 -14.22 -49.11 27.57
CA ASN A 436 -13.65 -48.38 28.72
C ASN A 436 -13.50 -46.86 28.45
N PRO A 437 -14.52 -46.07 28.78
CA PRO A 437 -14.53 -44.65 28.49
C PRO A 437 -13.52 -43.82 29.30
N GLY A 438 -12.96 -44.37 30.34
CA GLY A 438 -12.09 -43.63 31.26
C GLY A 438 -10.64 -43.41 30.83
N SER A 439 -10.19 -44.00 29.71
CA SER A 439 -8.77 -44.00 29.32
C SER A 439 -8.49 -43.49 27.90
N ARG A 440 -9.47 -42.87 27.24
CA ARG A 440 -9.31 -42.48 25.84
C ARG A 440 -8.85 -41.04 25.68
N LYS A 441 -7.68 -40.90 25.05
CA LYS A 441 -7.30 -39.66 24.42
C LYS A 441 -8.13 -39.51 23.14
N PRO A 442 -8.50 -38.29 22.70
CA PRO A 442 -9.02 -38.08 21.38
C PRO A 442 -8.04 -38.68 20.37
N GLU A 443 -8.45 -39.70 19.63
CA GLU A 443 -7.59 -40.30 18.61
C GLU A 443 -7.58 -39.38 17.39
N THR A 444 -6.39 -39.08 16.88
CA THR A 444 -6.22 -38.38 15.61
C THR A 444 -6.77 -39.28 14.50
N PHE A 445 -7.83 -38.85 13.82
CA PHE A 445 -8.47 -39.69 12.81
C PHE A 445 -8.36 -39.11 11.40
N LEU A 446 -8.00 -37.84 11.27
CA LEU A 446 -7.83 -37.14 10.00
C LEU A 446 -6.82 -36.02 10.21
N ASN A 447 -5.66 -36.07 9.56
CA ASN A 447 -4.64 -35.02 9.50
C ASN A 447 -4.70 -33.95 10.62
N GLY A 448 -4.48 -34.33 11.85
CA GLY A 448 -4.50 -33.39 13.00
C GLY A 448 -5.87 -33.20 13.65
N TRP A 449 -6.94 -33.80 13.13
CA TRP A 449 -8.24 -33.85 13.80
C TRP A 449 -8.22 -34.79 15.00
N SER A 450 -8.98 -34.44 16.01
CA SER A 450 -9.26 -35.28 17.14
C SER A 450 -10.77 -35.48 17.28
N ALA A 451 -11.20 -36.67 17.65
CA ALA A 451 -12.63 -36.95 17.70
C ALA A 451 -13.01 -38.04 18.70
N ALA A 452 -14.22 -37.94 19.20
CA ALA A 452 -14.90 -39.00 19.90
C ALA A 452 -16.27 -39.24 19.27
N ARG A 453 -16.58 -40.52 18.93
CA ARG A 453 -17.83 -40.91 18.30
C ARG A 453 -18.13 -40.18 17.00
N VAL A 454 -17.14 -40.08 16.17
CA VAL A 454 -17.18 -39.44 14.86
C VAL A 454 -16.80 -40.44 13.80
N GLY A 455 -17.52 -40.45 12.70
CA GLY A 455 -17.18 -41.16 11.47
C GLY A 455 -16.90 -40.17 10.33
N ALA A 456 -16.63 -40.70 9.15
CA ALA A 456 -16.53 -39.90 7.96
C ALA A 456 -17.21 -40.61 6.78
N MET A 457 -17.68 -39.85 5.81
CA MET A 457 -18.17 -40.35 4.52
C MET A 457 -17.15 -39.98 3.44
N ALA A 458 -16.76 -40.98 2.63
CA ALA A 458 -15.75 -40.81 1.59
C ALA A 458 -16.02 -39.58 0.71
N GLY A 459 -15.06 -38.65 0.67
CA GLY A 459 -15.05 -37.47 -0.17
C GLY A 459 -16.21 -36.50 0.07
N LYS A 460 -16.83 -36.46 1.28
CA LYS A 460 -18.02 -35.67 1.50
C LYS A 460 -18.07 -34.90 2.82
N SER A 461 -17.90 -35.60 3.96
CA SER A 461 -18.17 -34.98 5.26
C SER A 461 -17.67 -35.82 6.43
N ILE A 462 -17.51 -35.18 7.59
CA ILE A 462 -17.50 -35.91 8.86
C ILE A 462 -18.92 -36.03 9.38
N ARG A 463 -19.16 -37.09 10.16
CA ARG A 463 -20.42 -37.31 10.85
C ARG A 463 -20.22 -37.48 12.35
N ILE A 464 -20.94 -36.71 13.14
CA ILE A 464 -20.90 -36.70 14.60
C ILE A 464 -22.13 -37.41 15.13
N ALA A 465 -21.93 -38.40 15.97
CA ALA A 465 -23.03 -39.19 16.52
C ALA A 465 -23.83 -38.38 17.56
N CYS A 466 -25.13 -38.42 17.42
CA CYS A 466 -26.08 -37.85 18.38
C CYS A 466 -26.82 -39.04 19.02
N ARG A 467 -26.18 -39.84 19.89
CA ARG A 467 -26.76 -41.04 20.48
C ARG A 467 -27.05 -40.84 21.96
N ARG A 468 -28.23 -41.30 22.41
CA ARG A 468 -28.50 -41.51 23.81
C ARG A 468 -27.74 -42.76 24.30
N GLU A 469 -26.89 -42.59 25.29
CA GLU A 469 -26.36 -43.74 26.06
C GLU A 469 -26.93 -43.74 27.45
N THR A 470 -27.40 -44.91 27.84
CA THR A 470 -28.07 -45.15 29.15
C THR A 470 -27.10 -45.18 30.33
N SER A 471 -25.80 -45.18 30.09
CA SER A 471 -24.80 -45.40 31.14
C SER A 471 -23.61 -44.42 31.19
N ALA A 472 -23.45 -43.53 30.24
CA ALA A 472 -22.38 -42.52 30.28
C ALA A 472 -22.71 -41.30 29.42
N ASN A 473 -22.74 -40.13 30.03
CA ASN A 473 -23.00 -38.84 29.37
C ASN A 473 -21.77 -38.34 28.62
N TYR A 474 -21.28 -39.08 27.60
CA TYR A 474 -20.18 -38.60 26.78
C TYR A 474 -20.71 -37.96 25.52
N PRO A 475 -20.44 -36.65 25.32
CA PRO A 475 -20.79 -36.03 24.08
C PRO A 475 -19.93 -36.58 22.93
N ALA A 476 -20.52 -36.73 21.77
CA ALA A 476 -19.73 -36.86 20.55
C ALA A 476 -19.12 -35.52 20.20
N ARG A 477 -17.84 -35.51 19.83
CA ARG A 477 -17.09 -34.29 19.58
C ARG A 477 -16.09 -34.45 18.43
N ALA A 478 -16.00 -33.45 17.58
CA ALA A 478 -14.97 -33.35 16.55
C ALA A 478 -14.20 -32.04 16.78
N ASP A 479 -12.89 -32.12 16.84
CA ASP A 479 -11.99 -31.02 17.04
C ASP A 479 -11.08 -30.87 15.81
N SER A 480 -11.02 -29.69 15.22
CA SER A 480 -10.15 -29.40 14.08
C SER A 480 -8.67 -29.53 14.46
N PRO A 481 -7.75 -29.52 13.49
CA PRO A 481 -6.36 -29.18 13.77
C PRO A 481 -6.23 -27.84 14.48
N PHE A 482 -5.10 -27.61 15.17
CA PHE A 482 -4.81 -26.30 15.73
C PHE A 482 -4.70 -25.24 14.63
N LEU A 483 -5.31 -24.08 14.84
CA LEU A 483 -5.17 -22.92 13.96
C LEU A 483 -3.79 -22.28 14.17
N SER A 484 -2.75 -22.96 13.68
CA SER A 484 -1.35 -22.54 13.85
C SER A 484 -1.01 -21.27 13.09
N CYS A 485 -1.87 -20.82 12.19
CA CYS A 485 -1.74 -19.58 11.45
C CYS A 485 -2.03 -18.31 12.28
N LEU A 486 -2.74 -18.45 13.42
CA LEU A 486 -2.99 -17.33 14.32
C LEU A 486 -1.71 -16.94 15.08
N LYS A 487 -1.44 -15.65 15.14
CA LYS A 487 -0.30 -15.13 15.92
C LYS A 487 -0.55 -15.25 17.42
N LYS A 488 0.48 -15.64 18.15
CA LYS A 488 0.41 -15.72 19.61
C LYS A 488 0.18 -14.34 20.21
N ASN A 489 -0.59 -14.27 21.30
CA ASN A 489 -0.92 -13.04 22.03
C ASN A 489 -1.83 -12.04 21.27
N HIS A 490 -2.44 -12.46 20.19
CA HIS A 490 -3.51 -11.71 19.55
C HIS A 490 -4.87 -12.30 19.92
N THR A 491 -5.82 -11.43 20.23
CA THR A 491 -7.21 -11.78 20.47
C THR A 491 -8.02 -11.38 19.26
N VAL A 492 -8.78 -12.31 18.69
CA VAL A 492 -9.55 -12.12 17.46
C VAL A 492 -10.97 -12.61 17.62
N SER A 493 -11.88 -12.15 16.78
CA SER A 493 -13.15 -12.79 16.54
C SER A 493 -13.04 -13.64 15.28
N LEU A 494 -13.51 -14.88 15.32
CA LEU A 494 -13.49 -15.80 14.19
C LEU A 494 -14.90 -16.02 13.65
N GLU A 495 -15.07 -15.83 12.35
CA GLU A 495 -16.27 -16.31 11.65
C GLU A 495 -16.02 -17.74 11.18
N VAL A 496 -16.85 -18.66 11.67
CA VAL A 496 -16.82 -20.09 11.34
C VAL A 496 -18.09 -20.41 10.56
N ALA A 497 -17.93 -20.70 9.28
CA ALA A 497 -19.01 -21.10 8.39
C ALA A 497 -18.82 -22.56 7.97
N PHE A 498 -19.90 -23.30 7.85
CA PHE A 498 -19.87 -24.70 7.40
C PHE A 498 -21.23 -25.13 6.87
N ASP A 499 -21.21 -26.17 6.06
CA ASP A 499 -22.41 -26.86 5.61
C ASP A 499 -22.74 -27.99 6.61
N TYR A 500 -24.00 -28.18 6.90
CA TYR A 500 -24.43 -29.26 7.76
C TYR A 500 -25.69 -29.94 7.22
N SER A 501 -25.86 -31.21 7.55
CA SER A 501 -27.10 -31.98 7.38
C SER A 501 -27.29 -32.93 8.55
N MET A 502 -28.52 -33.33 8.76
CA MET A 502 -28.84 -34.31 9.81
C MET A 502 -29.47 -35.57 9.19
N ASP A 503 -29.09 -36.72 9.67
CA ASP A 503 -29.69 -37.99 9.29
C ASP A 503 -30.24 -38.70 10.51
N ARG A 504 -31.44 -39.23 10.38
CA ARG A 504 -32.06 -40.16 11.32
C ARG A 504 -31.94 -41.56 10.77
N GLN A 505 -31.05 -42.37 11.29
CA GLN A 505 -31.12 -43.79 11.06
C GLN A 505 -32.15 -44.40 12.02
N ASN A 506 -33.26 -44.78 11.46
CA ASN A 506 -34.30 -45.41 12.20
C ASN A 506 -34.09 -46.95 12.16
N GLY A 507 -33.81 -47.56 13.28
CA GLY A 507 -33.86 -48.99 13.41
C GLY A 507 -35.30 -49.52 13.44
N GLY A 508 -36.09 -49.24 12.37
CA GLY A 508 -37.38 -49.90 12.14
C GLY A 508 -38.61 -49.30 12.85
N ILE A 509 -38.51 -48.17 13.51
CA ILE A 509 -39.66 -47.54 14.17
C ILE A 509 -39.80 -46.09 13.61
N GLY A 510 -41.02 -45.73 13.24
CA GLY A 510 -41.40 -44.51 12.52
C GLY A 510 -40.81 -43.16 12.99
N PRO A 511 -41.12 -42.06 12.31
CA PRO A 511 -40.47 -40.77 12.55
C PRO A 511 -40.66 -40.32 14.00
N VAL A 512 -39.56 -40.07 14.68
CA VAL A 512 -39.54 -39.52 16.04
C VAL A 512 -39.06 -38.10 15.94
N ASP A 513 -39.84 -37.13 16.42
CA ASP A 513 -39.46 -35.72 16.51
C ASP A 513 -38.38 -35.56 17.58
N VAL A 514 -37.12 -35.50 17.14
CA VAL A 514 -35.98 -35.27 18.01
C VAL A 514 -35.26 -34.04 17.52
N SER A 515 -35.35 -32.98 18.30
CA SER A 515 -34.46 -31.84 18.13
C SER A 515 -33.05 -32.22 18.58
N GLN A 516 -32.04 -31.88 17.82
CA GLN A 516 -30.64 -32.09 18.17
C GLN A 516 -29.96 -30.75 18.34
N THR A 517 -29.21 -30.61 19.43
CA THR A 517 -28.43 -29.41 19.66
C THR A 517 -26.97 -29.68 19.36
N MET A 518 -26.42 -28.93 18.45
CA MET A 518 -25.00 -28.85 18.16
C MET A 518 -24.41 -27.62 18.85
N HIS A 519 -23.35 -27.83 19.59
CA HIS A 519 -22.58 -26.74 20.18
C HIS A 519 -21.32 -26.51 19.34
N ILE A 520 -21.02 -25.26 19.06
CA ILE A 520 -19.86 -24.82 18.29
C ILE A 520 -19.01 -23.94 19.20
N GLY A 521 -17.72 -24.23 19.24
CA GLY A 521 -16.82 -23.53 20.11
C GLY A 521 -15.35 -23.86 19.82
N TYR A 522 -14.54 -23.78 20.85
CA TYR A 522 -13.11 -24.01 20.74
C TYR A 522 -12.53 -24.62 22.02
N ILE A 523 -11.38 -25.27 21.85
CA ILE A 523 -10.54 -25.78 22.95
C ILE A 523 -9.12 -25.24 22.78
N THR A 524 -8.43 -24.97 23.88
CA THR A 524 -7.07 -24.40 23.89
C THR A 524 -6.00 -25.41 24.26
N THR A 525 -6.40 -26.60 24.75
CA THR A 525 -5.49 -27.65 25.20
C THR A 525 -5.90 -29.00 24.61
N GLU A 526 -4.96 -29.94 24.50
CA GLU A 526 -5.27 -31.33 24.21
C GLU A 526 -5.84 -31.98 25.46
N GLU A 527 -7.11 -32.30 25.43
CA GLU A 527 -7.82 -32.89 26.56
C GLU A 527 -8.27 -34.32 26.30
N SER A 528 -8.29 -35.10 27.38
CA SER A 528 -8.95 -36.39 27.42
C SER A 528 -10.47 -36.15 27.46
N LEU A 529 -11.22 -36.89 26.63
CA LEU A 529 -12.68 -36.88 26.64
C LEU A 529 -13.25 -37.72 27.78
N LYS A 530 -12.74 -37.56 28.99
CA LYS A 530 -13.36 -38.16 30.17
C LYS A 530 -14.61 -37.37 30.56
N SER A 531 -15.59 -38.05 31.11
CA SER A 531 -16.76 -37.37 31.70
C SER A 531 -16.29 -36.38 32.77
N GLY A 532 -16.60 -35.11 32.56
CA GLY A 532 -16.21 -34.01 33.44
C GLY A 532 -14.95 -33.25 33.05
N ASP A 533 -14.17 -33.73 32.08
CA ASP A 533 -12.92 -33.08 31.64
C ASP A 533 -13.09 -32.23 30.36
N ASP A 534 -14.34 -32.00 29.92
CA ASP A 534 -14.60 -31.15 28.75
C ASP A 534 -14.48 -29.68 29.15
N THR A 535 -13.30 -29.13 29.00
CA THR A 535 -13.00 -27.69 29.25
C THR A 535 -13.20 -26.83 27.99
N GLY A 536 -13.83 -27.38 26.96
CA GLY A 536 -14.18 -26.62 25.76
C GLY A 536 -15.13 -25.46 26.07
N VAL A 537 -14.91 -24.33 25.40
CA VAL A 537 -15.78 -23.17 25.48
C VAL A 537 -16.72 -23.20 24.27
N TYR A 538 -18.01 -23.28 24.49
CA TYR A 538 -19.04 -23.40 23.47
C TYR A 538 -20.01 -22.21 23.53
N PRO A 539 -19.61 -21.05 23.01
CA PRO A 539 -20.45 -19.83 23.07
C PRO A 539 -21.66 -19.89 22.14
N ALA A 540 -21.64 -20.77 21.15
CA ALA A 540 -22.72 -20.89 20.19
C ALA A 540 -23.35 -22.30 20.22
N SER A 541 -24.65 -22.35 19.98
CA SER A 541 -25.41 -23.59 19.82
C SER A 541 -26.47 -23.41 18.73
N TYR A 542 -26.72 -24.51 18.03
CA TYR A 542 -27.80 -24.62 17.06
C TYR A 542 -28.66 -25.83 17.42
N THR A 543 -29.95 -25.60 17.52
CA THR A 543 -30.91 -26.67 17.72
C THR A 543 -31.74 -26.87 16.47
N SER A 544 -31.78 -28.06 15.93
CA SER A 544 -32.60 -28.36 14.77
C SER A 544 -34.07 -28.47 15.18
N ASP A 545 -34.94 -27.67 14.60
CA ASP A 545 -36.38 -27.70 14.82
C ASP A 545 -37.12 -28.60 13.81
N GLU A 546 -36.42 -29.46 13.11
CA GLU A 546 -36.97 -30.23 12.00
C GLU A 546 -37.75 -31.44 12.48
N THR A 547 -39.04 -31.37 12.29
CA THR A 547 -40.02 -32.45 12.53
C THR A 547 -40.27 -33.24 11.25
N GLY A 548 -40.06 -34.55 11.31
CA GLY A 548 -40.57 -35.54 10.35
C GLY A 548 -39.89 -35.64 8.98
N GLY A 549 -39.10 -36.69 8.69
CA GLY A 549 -38.69 -37.07 7.36
C GLY A 549 -37.21 -37.48 7.24
N SER A 550 -36.87 -38.24 6.20
CA SER A 550 -35.49 -38.54 5.85
C SER A 550 -34.82 -37.29 5.30
N TYR A 551 -33.89 -36.70 6.04
CA TYR A 551 -33.16 -35.50 5.65
C TYR A 551 -31.80 -35.78 5.03
N LEU A 552 -31.67 -36.86 4.31
CA LEU A 552 -30.53 -37.12 3.45
C LEU A 552 -30.60 -36.14 2.30
N ASN A 553 -29.62 -35.23 2.20
CA ASN A 553 -29.28 -34.34 1.06
C ASN A 553 -29.76 -32.89 1.10
N VAL A 554 -30.16 -32.30 2.19
CA VAL A 554 -30.33 -30.84 2.25
C VAL A 554 -29.16 -30.26 3.03
N ASN A 555 -28.10 -29.86 2.34
CA ASN A 555 -27.01 -29.12 2.96
C ASN A 555 -27.53 -27.72 3.32
N LYS A 556 -27.53 -27.43 4.59
CA LYS A 556 -27.82 -26.08 5.12
C LYS A 556 -26.51 -25.44 5.51
N GLN A 557 -26.41 -24.14 5.27
CA GLN A 557 -25.25 -23.37 5.70
C GLN A 557 -25.52 -22.78 7.08
N TYR A 558 -24.50 -22.83 7.92
CA TYR A 558 -24.49 -22.19 9.22
C TYR A 558 -23.23 -21.35 9.38
N SER A 559 -23.37 -20.20 9.99
CA SER A 559 -22.23 -19.34 10.32
C SER A 559 -22.37 -18.83 11.74
N VAL A 560 -21.27 -18.79 12.46
CA VAL A 560 -21.19 -18.31 13.83
C VAL A 560 -19.94 -17.49 14.02
N THR A 561 -20.01 -16.47 14.87
CA THR A 561 -18.83 -15.71 15.32
C THR A 561 -18.41 -16.20 16.70
N LEU A 562 -17.15 -16.56 16.84
CA LEU A 562 -16.51 -16.88 18.11
C LEU A 562 -15.66 -15.67 18.52
N ASP A 563 -16.15 -14.92 19.50
CA ASP A 563 -15.52 -13.68 19.94
C ASP A 563 -14.42 -13.92 20.98
N ASN A 564 -13.43 -13.02 20.97
CA ASN A 564 -12.36 -12.96 21.96
C ASN A 564 -11.56 -14.26 22.10
N VAL A 565 -11.25 -14.90 20.99
CA VAL A 565 -10.44 -16.12 20.96
C VAL A 565 -8.96 -15.79 20.72
N SER A 566 -8.05 -16.60 21.24
CA SER A 566 -6.60 -16.44 21.06
C SER A 566 -5.91 -17.79 20.86
N ALA A 567 -4.80 -17.77 20.12
CA ALA A 567 -3.97 -18.96 19.90
C ALA A 567 -3.22 -19.40 21.19
N PRO A 568 -2.98 -20.72 21.39
CA PRO A 568 -3.34 -21.81 20.51
C PRO A 568 -4.81 -22.24 20.70
N LEU A 569 -5.51 -22.52 19.62
CA LEU A 569 -6.88 -23.04 19.68
C LEU A 569 -7.18 -24.03 18.55
N ARG A 570 -8.16 -24.90 18.79
CA ARG A 570 -8.84 -25.78 17.83
C ARG A 570 -10.32 -25.44 17.85
N LEU A 571 -10.97 -25.52 16.72
CA LEU A 571 -12.44 -25.46 16.67
C LEU A 571 -13.03 -26.78 17.13
N SER A 572 -14.17 -26.71 17.76
CA SER A 572 -14.83 -27.89 18.33
C SER A 572 -16.32 -27.87 18.02
N TRP A 573 -16.80 -29.01 17.52
CA TRP A 573 -18.22 -29.29 17.31
C TRP A 573 -18.62 -30.41 18.24
N ARG A 574 -19.63 -30.15 19.06
CA ARG A 574 -20.10 -31.09 20.08
C ARG A 574 -21.61 -31.26 19.98
N THR A 575 -22.09 -32.48 20.12
CA THR A 575 -23.51 -32.77 20.28
C THR A 575 -23.86 -33.00 21.74
N THR A 576 -25.02 -32.53 22.19
CA THR A 576 -25.54 -32.84 23.52
C THR A 576 -26.44 -34.07 23.43
N PRO A 577 -26.22 -35.14 24.22
CA PRO A 577 -27.15 -36.22 24.28
C PRO A 577 -28.45 -35.75 24.96
N GLU A 578 -29.57 -35.77 24.22
CA GLU A 578 -30.86 -35.46 24.80
C GLU A 578 -31.42 -36.63 25.59
N ASN A 579 -31.76 -36.37 26.85
CA ASN A 579 -32.46 -37.31 27.71
C ASN A 579 -33.98 -37.29 27.42
N LYS A 580 -34.43 -37.86 26.30
CA LYS A 580 -35.88 -38.07 26.08
C LYS A 580 -36.23 -39.51 26.39
N ALA A 581 -37.13 -39.67 27.37
CA ALA A 581 -37.70 -40.98 27.73
C ALA A 581 -38.44 -41.59 26.52
N GLY A 582 -38.08 -42.80 26.13
CA GLY A 582 -38.78 -43.56 25.08
C GLY A 582 -37.99 -43.83 23.80
N LEU A 583 -36.77 -43.26 23.62
CA LEU A 583 -35.94 -43.50 22.44
C LEU A 583 -34.91 -44.62 22.69
N ASN A 584 -35.31 -45.87 22.52
CA ASN A 584 -34.37 -46.98 22.53
C ASN A 584 -33.64 -47.08 21.19
N ASN A 585 -32.31 -46.97 21.22
CA ASN A 585 -31.38 -47.29 20.15
C ASN A 585 -31.41 -46.42 18.86
N ASN A 586 -31.99 -45.26 18.83
CA ASN A 586 -31.96 -44.39 17.65
C ASN A 586 -30.67 -43.58 17.59
N THR A 587 -29.90 -43.78 16.52
CA THR A 587 -28.68 -43.00 16.26
C THR A 587 -29.02 -41.90 15.25
N CYS A 588 -28.83 -40.65 15.64
CA CYS A 588 -28.82 -39.53 14.72
C CYS A 588 -27.39 -39.19 14.39
N TRP A 589 -27.15 -38.71 13.17
CA TRP A 589 -25.87 -38.23 12.71
C TRP A 589 -25.99 -36.79 12.29
N LEU A 590 -25.07 -35.96 12.76
CA LEU A 590 -24.83 -34.62 12.24
C LEU A 590 -23.66 -34.70 11.27
N TYR A 591 -23.89 -34.31 10.04
CA TYR A 591 -22.85 -34.21 9.01
C TYR A 591 -22.37 -32.78 8.92
N ILE A 592 -21.05 -32.58 8.82
CA ILE A 592 -20.41 -31.30 8.68
C ILE A 592 -19.46 -31.36 7.50
N ASP A 593 -19.51 -30.30 6.65
CA ASP A 593 -18.73 -30.18 5.43
C ASP A 593 -18.39 -28.72 5.15
N ASN A 594 -17.48 -28.48 4.21
CA ASN A 594 -17.13 -27.14 3.71
C ASN A 594 -16.86 -26.10 4.82
N ILE A 595 -16.06 -26.49 5.80
CA ILE A 595 -15.71 -25.61 6.91
C ILE A 595 -14.79 -24.50 6.41
N LYS A 596 -15.18 -23.26 6.65
CA LYS A 596 -14.45 -22.03 6.29
C LYS A 596 -14.28 -21.18 7.53
N VAL A 597 -13.05 -20.82 7.84
CA VAL A 597 -12.72 -19.96 8.98
C VAL A 597 -11.95 -18.75 8.54
N LYS A 598 -12.41 -17.59 8.93
CA LYS A 598 -11.75 -16.30 8.69
C LYS A 598 -11.85 -15.42 9.93
N ILE A 599 -11.05 -14.38 9.97
CA ILE A 599 -11.17 -13.33 10.98
C ILE A 599 -12.46 -12.55 10.70
N ALA A 600 -13.32 -12.44 11.69
CA ALA A 600 -14.51 -11.61 11.59
C ALA A 600 -14.09 -10.13 11.61
N LYS A 601 -14.53 -9.35 10.61
CA LYS A 601 -14.34 -7.90 10.63
C LYS A 601 -15.09 -7.34 11.84
N LEU A 602 -14.38 -6.74 12.76
CA LEU A 602 -14.98 -5.88 13.76
C LEU A 602 -15.67 -4.73 13.00
N LEU A 603 -16.99 -4.72 12.99
CA LEU A 603 -17.73 -3.52 12.64
C LEU A 603 -17.36 -2.46 13.70
N MET A 604 -16.47 -1.56 13.36
CA MET A 604 -16.31 -0.34 14.17
C MET A 604 -17.63 0.42 14.07
N ILE A 605 -18.37 0.35 15.17
CA ILE A 605 -19.61 1.12 15.38
C ILE A 605 -19.25 2.58 15.65
#